data_609febfe5c50fd73f2018dac8e144541
#
_entry.id   609febfe5c50fd73f2018dac8e144541
#
_cell.length_a   1.000
_cell.length_b   1.000
_cell.length_c   1.000
_cell.angle_alpha   90.00
_cell.angle_beta   90.00
_cell.angle_gamma   90.00
#
_symmetry.space_group_name_H-M   'P 1'
#
loop_
_entity.id
_entity.type
_entity.pdbx_description
1 polymer ?
#
loop_
_entity_poly.entity_id
_entity_poly.type
_entity_poly.pdbx_seq_one_letter_code
_entity_poly.pdbx_strand_id
1 'polypeptide(L)'
;MNALLDVLRTLRLSGGIYLDCEFTAPWCVSASAIGPQEVGLLMMPFPAHVIAYHYVTHGRVLLQIANQQPIEIGAGEVVVFPTNDKHRLGSDLNARAVNAKELVQPPADGNLARIEYGGGGDRTHIMCGFLGTDAPNDPVIRMLPSLLKLEVAKGGSADWIETSLRFAAREMAAGRPGSLPLLAQLAECLFMEAVRRYVDSAPPSERGWLAGFSDPVVGRALTLLHARREQDWSVDGLAAEVGLSRSAFADRFTRIMGEPPMRYLGRQRLRFAAQRLRSSHEPVARIGFETGYESEAAFSRAFKREFGVAPAAWRARSADDPSWWTWWKGALSGGQT
;
A
#
# COMPACT_ATOMS: atom_id res chain seq x y z
N MET A 1 5.62 9.99 -18.01
CA MET A 1 5.06 9.80 -16.66
C MET A 1 4.35 8.45 -16.66
N ASN A 2 4.56 7.60 -15.67
CA ASN A 2 3.99 6.24 -15.68
C ASN A 2 2.60 6.28 -14.99
N ALA A 3 1.54 6.04 -15.76
CA ALA A 3 0.14 6.09 -15.29
C ALA A 3 -0.11 5.17 -14.08
N LEU A 4 0.56 4.02 -14.00
CA LEU A 4 0.48 3.13 -12.85
C LEU A 4 0.99 3.81 -11.57
N LEU A 5 2.15 4.48 -11.65
CA LEU A 5 2.70 5.21 -10.49
C LEU A 5 1.79 6.35 -10.03
N ASP A 6 1.12 7.05 -10.97
CA ASP A 6 0.17 8.09 -10.61
C ASP A 6 -1.04 7.52 -9.88
N VAL A 7 -1.54 6.35 -10.32
CA VAL A 7 -2.63 5.64 -9.63
C VAL A 7 -2.18 5.18 -8.25
N LEU A 8 -1.00 4.57 -8.11
CA LEU A 8 -0.47 4.10 -6.83
C LEU A 8 -0.27 5.24 -5.83
N ARG A 9 0.20 6.41 -6.29
CA ARG A 9 0.32 7.62 -5.44
C ARG A 9 -1.02 8.12 -4.88
N THR A 10 -2.14 7.80 -5.53
CA THR A 10 -3.45 8.18 -4.98
C THR A 10 -3.88 7.35 -3.78
N LEU A 11 -3.25 6.19 -3.54
CA LEU A 11 -3.56 5.31 -2.40
C LEU A 11 -3.22 5.94 -1.06
N ARG A 12 -2.26 6.88 -1.02
CA ARG A 12 -1.75 7.49 0.21
C ARG A 12 -1.54 6.44 1.30
N LEU A 13 -0.46 5.75 1.17
CA LEU A 13 -0.04 4.79 2.16
C LEU A 13 0.68 5.52 3.29
N SER A 14 0.37 5.15 4.51
CA SER A 14 1.08 5.57 5.71
C SER A 14 1.42 4.34 6.52
N GLY A 15 2.59 4.31 7.13
CA GLY A 15 2.97 3.12 7.89
C GLY A 15 4.47 3.03 8.08
N GLY A 16 4.99 1.84 8.31
CA GLY A 16 6.41 1.62 8.52
C GLY A 16 6.73 0.20 8.96
N ILE A 17 7.94 0.00 9.47
CA ILE A 17 8.37 -1.22 10.14
C ILE A 17 8.06 -1.04 11.61
N TYR A 18 7.44 -2.04 12.24
CA TYR A 18 6.99 -1.95 13.63
C TYR A 18 7.49 -3.08 14.50
N LEU A 19 7.95 -4.18 13.90
CA LEU A 19 8.30 -5.39 14.62
C LEU A 19 9.58 -5.99 14.07
N ASP A 20 10.51 -6.26 14.98
CA ASP A 20 11.77 -6.94 14.75
C ASP A 20 11.68 -8.36 15.33
N CYS A 21 11.77 -9.38 14.47
CA CYS A 21 11.51 -10.75 14.88
C CYS A 21 12.74 -11.63 14.69
N GLU A 22 13.20 -12.25 15.76
CA GLU A 22 14.23 -13.30 15.74
C GLU A 22 13.63 -14.64 16.12
N PHE A 23 13.73 -15.60 15.23
CA PHE A 23 13.24 -16.96 15.43
C PHE A 23 14.38 -17.97 15.35
N THR A 24 14.24 -19.07 16.11
CA THR A 24 15.17 -20.20 16.04
C THR A 24 14.39 -21.51 15.84
N ALA A 25 14.79 -22.31 14.87
CA ALA A 25 14.09 -23.57 14.56
C ALA A 25 14.09 -24.58 15.75
N PRO A 26 13.06 -25.42 15.95
CA PRO A 26 11.78 -25.38 15.28
C PRO A 26 10.85 -24.31 15.84
N TRP A 27 10.08 -23.64 14.97
CA TRP A 27 9.08 -22.66 15.37
C TRP A 27 7.92 -22.58 14.37
N CYS A 28 6.75 -22.17 14.87
CA CYS A 28 5.59 -21.81 14.06
C CYS A 28 4.79 -20.73 14.76
N VAL A 29 4.45 -19.67 14.04
CA VAL A 29 3.60 -18.58 14.53
C VAL A 29 2.41 -18.37 13.60
N SER A 30 1.28 -17.96 14.18
CA SER A 30 0.11 -17.52 13.45
C SER A 30 -0.03 -16.01 13.57
N ALA A 31 -0.07 -15.32 12.42
CA ALA A 31 -0.35 -13.91 12.34
C ALA A 31 -1.84 -13.72 12.03
N SER A 32 -2.56 -13.07 12.93
CA SER A 32 -3.94 -12.62 12.68
C SER A 32 -3.94 -11.41 11.75
N ALA A 33 -5.07 -11.15 11.09
CA ALA A 33 -5.28 -9.85 10.45
C ALA A 33 -5.02 -8.73 11.47
N ILE A 34 -4.27 -7.71 11.05
CA ILE A 34 -3.95 -6.55 11.88
C ILE A 34 -5.21 -5.70 12.02
N GLY A 35 -5.65 -5.47 13.23
CA GLY A 35 -6.89 -4.75 13.55
C GLY A 35 -6.64 -3.43 14.29
N PRO A 36 -7.72 -2.70 14.65
CA PRO A 36 -7.64 -1.42 15.35
C PRO A 36 -6.86 -1.47 16.66
N GLN A 37 -6.94 -2.59 17.37
CA GLN A 37 -6.27 -2.74 18.67
C GLN A 37 -4.75 -2.81 18.53
N GLU A 38 -4.24 -3.40 17.45
CA GLU A 38 -2.82 -3.55 17.19
C GLU A 38 -2.21 -2.27 16.61
N VAL A 39 -2.95 -1.60 15.73
CA VAL A 39 -2.48 -0.39 15.05
C VAL A 39 -2.81 0.86 15.84
N GLY A 40 -3.88 0.84 16.63
CA GLY A 40 -4.30 1.99 17.45
C GLY A 40 -3.25 2.49 18.44
N LEU A 41 -2.29 1.62 18.83
CA LEU A 41 -1.11 2.01 19.59
C LEU A 41 -0.03 2.70 18.73
N LEU A 42 -0.07 2.56 17.42
CA LEU A 42 0.97 2.99 16.48
C LEU A 42 0.49 4.06 15.50
N MET A 43 -0.81 4.10 15.19
CA MET A 43 -1.41 5.04 14.24
C MET A 43 -2.80 5.48 14.70
N MET A 44 -2.99 6.78 14.87
CA MET A 44 -4.29 7.41 15.11
C MET A 44 -4.47 8.57 14.12
N PRO A 45 -5.58 8.66 13.37
CA PRO A 45 -6.71 7.73 13.34
C PRO A 45 -6.33 6.39 12.71
N PHE A 46 -7.03 5.32 13.11
CA PHE A 46 -6.85 4.00 12.55
C PHE A 46 -7.19 4.01 11.05
N PRO A 47 -6.31 3.47 10.17
CA PRO A 47 -6.59 3.43 8.74
C PRO A 47 -7.76 2.51 8.43
N ALA A 48 -8.55 2.87 7.43
CA ALA A 48 -9.71 2.08 7.01
C ALA A 48 -9.31 0.71 6.40
N HIS A 49 -8.07 0.58 5.96
CA HIS A 49 -7.49 -0.66 5.45
C HIS A 49 -6.01 -0.76 5.77
N VAL A 50 -5.55 -1.97 6.08
CA VAL A 50 -4.15 -2.28 6.41
C VAL A 50 -3.58 -3.25 5.39
N ILE A 51 -2.36 -3.00 4.95
CA ILE A 51 -1.55 -3.87 4.09
C ILE A 51 -0.37 -4.31 4.92
N ALA A 52 -0.32 -5.59 5.32
CA ALA A 52 0.79 -6.13 6.09
C ALA A 52 1.95 -6.55 5.17
N TYR A 53 3.17 -6.54 5.69
CA TYR A 53 4.32 -7.09 4.98
C TYR A 53 5.37 -7.67 5.91
N HIS A 54 6.15 -8.62 5.38
CA HIS A 54 7.30 -9.22 6.04
C HIS A 54 8.51 -9.20 5.12
N TYR A 55 9.65 -8.80 5.65
CA TYR A 55 10.94 -8.84 4.98
C TYR A 55 11.85 -9.83 5.70
N VAL A 56 12.25 -10.90 5.03
CA VAL A 56 13.22 -11.87 5.56
C VAL A 56 14.61 -11.33 5.32
N THR A 57 15.31 -10.95 6.37
CA THR A 57 16.66 -10.41 6.29
C THR A 57 17.73 -11.48 6.45
N HIS A 58 17.39 -12.60 7.13
CA HIS A 58 18.28 -13.74 7.34
C HIS A 58 17.49 -15.04 7.45
N GLY A 59 18.08 -16.13 6.96
CA GLY A 59 17.47 -17.44 7.00
C GLY A 59 16.36 -17.64 5.98
N ARG A 60 15.41 -18.52 6.30
CA ARG A 60 14.26 -18.84 5.47
C ARG A 60 13.05 -19.16 6.32
N VAL A 61 11.87 -19.00 5.75
CA VAL A 61 10.60 -19.29 6.42
C VAL A 61 9.61 -19.91 5.46
N LEU A 62 8.82 -20.86 5.93
CA LEU A 62 7.63 -21.35 5.25
C LEU A 62 6.45 -20.45 5.60
N LEU A 63 5.71 -20.01 4.59
CA LEU A 63 4.52 -19.17 4.72
C LEU A 63 3.31 -19.90 4.16
N GLN A 64 2.20 -19.87 4.89
CA GLN A 64 0.93 -20.45 4.46
C GLN A 64 -0.23 -19.49 4.74
N ILE A 65 -1.01 -19.20 3.69
CA ILE A 65 -2.27 -18.43 3.80
C ILE A 65 -3.42 -19.42 3.73
N ALA A 66 -4.27 -19.43 4.75
CA ALA A 66 -5.41 -20.34 4.84
C ALA A 66 -5.03 -21.80 4.47
N ASN A 67 -5.72 -22.39 3.49
CA ASN A 67 -5.49 -23.77 3.03
C ASN A 67 -4.64 -23.83 1.74
N GLN A 68 -3.95 -22.73 1.38
CA GLN A 68 -3.07 -22.74 0.21
C GLN A 68 -1.81 -23.58 0.47
N GLN A 69 -1.14 -24.00 -0.60
CA GLN A 69 0.15 -24.68 -0.47
C GLN A 69 1.18 -23.74 0.18
N PRO A 70 1.99 -24.24 1.11
CA PRO A 70 3.06 -23.45 1.70
C PRO A 70 4.06 -22.97 0.63
N ILE A 71 4.56 -21.75 0.80
CA ILE A 71 5.63 -21.21 -0.01
C ILE A 71 6.85 -20.91 0.86
N GLU A 72 8.04 -21.10 0.33
CA GLU A 72 9.29 -20.72 0.99
C GLU A 72 9.66 -19.27 0.65
N ILE A 73 10.05 -18.54 1.68
CA ILE A 73 10.55 -17.15 1.60
C ILE A 73 11.96 -17.15 2.17
N GLY A 74 12.91 -16.72 1.38
CA GLY A 74 14.33 -16.66 1.75
C GLY A 74 14.80 -15.26 2.13
N ALA A 75 16.03 -15.18 2.59
CA ALA A 75 16.69 -13.91 2.87
C ALA A 75 16.73 -13.03 1.61
N GLY A 76 16.43 -11.74 1.77
CA GLY A 76 16.32 -10.79 0.67
C GLY A 76 14.95 -10.78 -0.02
N GLU A 77 13.97 -11.52 0.49
CA GLU A 77 12.62 -11.55 -0.05
C GLU A 77 11.62 -10.82 0.85
N VAL A 78 10.70 -10.09 0.22
CA VAL A 78 9.58 -9.41 0.87
C VAL A 78 8.29 -10.07 0.43
N VAL A 79 7.39 -10.27 1.38
CA VAL A 79 6.00 -10.66 1.10
C VAL A 79 5.07 -9.57 1.60
N VAL A 80 4.08 -9.25 0.78
CA VAL A 80 3.07 -8.23 1.07
C VAL A 80 1.70 -8.87 1.01
N PHE A 81 0.84 -8.52 1.96
CA PHE A 81 -0.55 -8.99 2.08
C PHE A 81 -1.50 -7.82 1.83
N PRO A 82 -1.88 -7.56 0.56
CA PRO A 82 -2.73 -6.41 0.24
C PRO A 82 -4.08 -6.43 0.95
N THR A 83 -4.61 -7.62 1.22
CA THR A 83 -5.91 -7.84 1.87
C THR A 83 -5.82 -8.11 3.37
N ASN A 84 -4.62 -7.99 3.97
CA ASN A 84 -4.39 -8.22 5.40
C ASN A 84 -4.81 -9.62 5.87
N ASP A 85 -4.54 -10.63 5.05
CA ASP A 85 -4.99 -12.00 5.31
C ASP A 85 -4.25 -12.65 6.48
N LYS A 86 -4.98 -13.49 7.23
CA LYS A 86 -4.40 -14.35 8.25
C LYS A 86 -3.47 -15.37 7.60
N HIS A 87 -2.31 -15.56 8.20
CA HIS A 87 -1.30 -16.47 7.68
C HIS A 87 -0.49 -17.13 8.81
N ARG A 88 0.27 -18.15 8.44
CA ARG A 88 1.21 -18.83 9.34
C ARG A 88 2.62 -18.73 8.77
N LEU A 89 3.56 -18.56 9.67
CA LEU A 89 4.99 -18.50 9.39
C LEU A 89 5.70 -19.52 10.26
N GLY A 90 6.68 -20.21 9.74
CA GLY A 90 7.45 -21.15 10.55
C GLY A 90 8.62 -21.80 9.83
N SER A 91 9.55 -22.33 10.60
CA SER A 91 10.53 -23.30 10.07
C SER A 91 9.89 -24.67 9.86
N ASP A 92 8.81 -24.99 10.59
CA ASP A 92 7.98 -26.18 10.45
C ASP A 92 6.52 -25.82 10.71
N LEU A 93 5.69 -25.87 9.67
CA LEU A 93 4.26 -25.55 9.76
C LEU A 93 3.42 -26.66 10.43
N ASN A 94 3.98 -27.84 10.67
CA ASN A 94 3.32 -28.92 11.43
C ASN A 94 3.47 -28.71 12.94
N ALA A 95 4.41 -27.87 13.38
CA ALA A 95 4.55 -27.51 14.79
C ALA A 95 3.31 -26.74 15.28
N ARG A 96 3.04 -26.82 16.60
CA ARG A 96 1.96 -26.05 17.20
C ARG A 96 2.21 -24.56 16.98
N ALA A 97 1.29 -23.91 16.28
CA ALA A 97 1.39 -22.47 16.06
C ALA A 97 1.05 -21.68 17.34
N VAL A 98 1.91 -20.75 17.68
CA VAL A 98 1.68 -19.75 18.74
C VAL A 98 1.18 -18.46 18.08
N ASN A 99 0.24 -17.77 18.72
CA ASN A 99 -0.21 -16.49 18.21
C ASN A 99 0.91 -15.45 18.34
N ALA A 100 1.31 -14.84 17.22
CA ALA A 100 2.39 -13.85 17.22
C ALA A 100 2.15 -12.71 18.23
N LYS A 101 0.89 -12.31 18.46
CA LYS A 101 0.52 -11.26 19.44
C LYS A 101 0.94 -11.61 20.87
N GLU A 102 0.92 -12.89 21.23
CA GLU A 102 1.29 -13.35 22.58
C GLU A 102 2.81 -13.28 22.81
N LEU A 103 3.58 -13.18 21.74
CA LEU A 103 5.03 -13.16 21.76
C LEU A 103 5.60 -11.73 21.65
N VAL A 104 4.77 -10.74 21.30
CA VAL A 104 5.24 -9.35 21.13
C VAL A 104 5.70 -8.77 22.45
N GLN A 105 6.96 -8.39 22.49
CA GLN A 105 7.55 -7.62 23.56
C GLN A 105 7.47 -6.13 23.24
N PRO A 106 7.00 -5.28 24.17
CA PRO A 106 6.89 -3.84 23.92
C PRO A 106 8.25 -3.23 23.60
N PRO A 107 8.29 -2.14 22.81
CA PRO A 107 9.53 -1.48 22.47
C PRO A 107 10.22 -0.92 23.73
N ALA A 108 11.52 -1.15 23.85
CA ALA A 108 12.35 -0.49 24.84
C ALA A 108 12.98 0.77 24.21
N ASP A 109 12.91 1.91 24.91
CA ASP A 109 13.63 3.16 24.60
C ASP A 109 13.53 3.66 23.15
N GLY A 110 12.33 3.63 22.57
CA GLY A 110 12.08 4.15 21.21
C GLY A 110 12.49 3.21 20.07
N ASN A 111 12.86 1.98 20.37
CA ASN A 111 13.13 0.92 19.40
C ASN A 111 11.83 0.27 18.87
N LEU A 112 11.97 -0.73 17.98
CA LEU A 112 10.87 -1.56 17.55
C LEU A 112 10.37 -2.49 18.66
N ALA A 113 9.10 -2.88 18.59
CA ALA A 113 8.63 -4.04 19.31
C ALA A 113 9.38 -5.29 18.81
N ARG A 114 9.54 -6.31 19.68
CA ARG A 114 10.33 -7.49 19.36
C ARG A 114 9.57 -8.78 19.57
N ILE A 115 9.94 -9.80 18.78
CA ILE A 115 9.63 -11.18 19.03
C ILE A 115 10.93 -11.97 19.04
N GLU A 116 11.18 -12.68 20.13
CA GLU A 116 12.24 -13.69 20.21
C GLU A 116 11.58 -15.02 20.59
N TYR A 117 11.61 -16.01 19.67
CA TYR A 117 10.91 -17.27 19.88
C TYR A 117 11.54 -18.41 19.10
N GLY A 118 11.55 -19.62 19.67
CA GLY A 118 11.91 -20.85 18.97
C GLY A 118 12.64 -21.87 19.84
N GLY A 119 13.17 -22.90 19.17
CA GLY A 119 13.78 -24.08 19.78
C GLY A 119 15.31 -24.07 19.86
N GLY A 120 15.99 -22.98 19.47
CA GLY A 120 17.46 -22.84 19.59
C GLY A 120 18.27 -23.36 18.40
N GLY A 121 17.62 -23.80 17.30
CA GLY A 121 18.29 -24.23 16.07
C GLY A 121 18.60 -23.07 15.11
N ASP A 122 18.47 -23.33 13.79
CA ASP A 122 18.77 -22.34 12.75
C ASP A 122 18.00 -21.06 12.93
N ARG A 123 18.69 -19.93 12.73
CA ARG A 123 18.14 -18.59 12.90
C ARG A 123 17.38 -18.11 11.68
N THR A 124 16.27 -17.44 11.92
CA THR A 124 15.51 -16.67 10.91
C THR A 124 15.21 -15.29 11.47
N HIS A 125 15.56 -14.24 10.73
CA HIS A 125 15.29 -12.86 11.11
C HIS A 125 14.33 -12.21 10.14
N ILE A 126 13.23 -11.63 10.65
CA ILE A 126 12.13 -11.08 9.87
C ILE A 126 11.78 -9.70 10.41
N MET A 127 11.79 -8.70 9.53
CA MET A 127 11.24 -7.39 9.83
C MET A 127 9.79 -7.31 9.36
N CYS A 128 8.88 -6.97 10.24
CA CYS A 128 7.46 -6.90 9.93
C CYS A 128 6.95 -5.47 10.03
N GLY A 129 6.01 -5.14 9.16
CA GLY A 129 5.39 -3.84 9.16
C GLY A 129 4.03 -3.84 8.50
N PHE A 130 3.44 -2.67 8.45
CA PHE A 130 2.19 -2.46 7.71
C PHE A 130 2.12 -1.06 7.12
N LEU A 131 1.29 -0.95 6.10
CA LEU A 131 0.86 0.29 5.48
C LEU A 131 -0.63 0.45 5.69
N GLY A 132 -1.07 1.63 6.04
CA GLY A 132 -2.48 1.98 6.19
C GLY A 132 -2.96 2.85 5.03
N THR A 133 -4.22 2.72 4.67
CA THR A 133 -4.91 3.62 3.73
C THR A 133 -6.36 3.84 4.14
N ASP A 134 -6.88 5.04 3.86
CA ASP A 134 -8.30 5.37 4.06
C ASP A 134 -9.19 4.99 2.87
N ALA A 135 -8.63 4.28 1.89
CA ALA A 135 -9.33 3.85 0.69
C ALA A 135 -9.48 2.31 0.63
N PRO A 136 -10.29 1.67 1.52
CA PRO A 136 -10.40 0.22 1.61
C PRO A 136 -10.97 -0.44 0.35
N ASN A 137 -11.74 0.33 -0.43
CA ASN A 137 -12.34 -0.12 -1.67
C ASN A 137 -11.58 0.36 -2.91
N ASP A 138 -10.29 0.76 -2.74
CA ASP A 138 -9.50 1.16 -3.90
C ASP A 138 -9.38 -0.03 -4.87
N PRO A 139 -9.72 0.17 -6.16
CA PRO A 139 -9.63 -0.89 -7.15
C PRO A 139 -8.25 -1.53 -7.26
N VAL A 140 -7.17 -0.77 -7.02
CA VAL A 140 -5.81 -1.33 -7.02
C VAL A 140 -5.70 -2.42 -5.97
N ILE A 141 -6.02 -2.11 -4.71
CA ILE A 141 -5.92 -3.06 -3.60
C ILE A 141 -6.80 -4.29 -3.83
N ARG A 142 -8.04 -4.06 -4.29
CA ARG A 142 -9.02 -5.14 -4.53
C ARG A 142 -8.64 -6.12 -5.64
N MET A 143 -7.78 -5.70 -6.57
CA MET A 143 -7.35 -6.53 -7.71
C MET A 143 -6.01 -7.22 -7.47
N LEU A 144 -5.31 -6.84 -6.40
CA LEU A 144 -4.08 -7.53 -6.04
C LEU A 144 -4.39 -8.92 -5.47
N PRO A 145 -3.53 -9.90 -5.70
CA PRO A 145 -3.66 -11.21 -5.08
C PRO A 145 -3.50 -11.10 -3.56
N SER A 146 -3.95 -12.12 -2.83
CA SER A 146 -3.79 -12.20 -1.37
C SER A 146 -2.34 -12.09 -0.90
N LEU A 147 -1.39 -12.40 -1.79
CA LEU A 147 0.03 -12.32 -1.54
C LEU A 147 0.79 -11.80 -2.76
N LEU A 148 1.65 -10.81 -2.53
CA LEU A 148 2.68 -10.41 -3.47
C LEU A 148 4.04 -10.83 -2.90
N LYS A 149 4.82 -11.57 -3.68
CA LYS A 149 6.20 -11.92 -3.34
C LYS A 149 7.16 -11.08 -4.18
N LEU A 150 8.13 -10.45 -3.54
CA LEU A 150 9.14 -9.61 -4.15
C LEU A 150 10.53 -10.12 -3.76
N GLU A 151 11.31 -10.55 -4.75
CA GLU A 151 12.75 -10.81 -4.56
C GLU A 151 13.50 -9.49 -4.67
N VAL A 152 13.97 -8.96 -3.54
CA VAL A 152 14.66 -7.67 -3.50
C VAL A 152 16.04 -7.77 -4.14
N ALA A 153 16.68 -8.94 -4.08
CA ALA A 153 18.04 -9.17 -4.55
C ALA A 153 18.19 -9.36 -6.07
N LYS A 154 17.10 -9.40 -6.86
CA LYS A 154 17.14 -9.63 -8.31
C LYS A 154 16.57 -8.47 -9.12
N GLY A 155 17.41 -7.81 -9.93
CA GLY A 155 17.02 -6.77 -10.89
C GLY A 155 17.65 -5.41 -10.61
N GLY A 156 17.74 -4.53 -11.60
CA GLY A 156 18.46 -3.25 -11.53
C GLY A 156 17.96 -2.22 -10.49
N SER A 157 16.78 -2.43 -9.89
CA SER A 157 16.27 -1.65 -8.75
C SER A 157 16.49 -2.35 -7.39
N ALA A 158 17.06 -3.55 -7.40
CA ALA A 158 17.23 -4.40 -6.23
C ALA A 158 18.19 -3.80 -5.20
N ASP A 159 19.33 -3.32 -5.68
CA ASP A 159 20.41 -2.86 -4.80
C ASP A 159 20.00 -1.68 -3.92
N TRP A 160 19.21 -0.75 -4.45
CA TRP A 160 18.79 0.40 -3.67
C TRP A 160 17.73 0.03 -2.62
N ILE A 161 16.80 -0.89 -2.93
CA ILE A 161 15.77 -1.34 -2.00
C ILE A 161 16.42 -2.10 -0.84
N GLU A 162 17.28 -3.08 -1.15
CA GLU A 162 18.00 -3.84 -0.15
C GLU A 162 18.88 -2.93 0.72
N THR A 163 19.67 -2.06 0.10
CA THR A 163 20.53 -1.10 0.82
C THR A 163 19.72 -0.18 1.70
N SER A 164 18.58 0.32 1.21
CA SER A 164 17.70 1.22 1.95
C SER A 164 17.04 0.52 3.13
N LEU A 165 16.57 -0.71 2.97
CA LEU A 165 15.99 -1.49 4.07
C LEU A 165 17.04 -1.86 5.12
N ARG A 166 18.25 -2.26 4.69
CA ARG A 166 19.36 -2.53 5.62
C ARG A 166 19.81 -1.26 6.34
N PHE A 167 19.85 -0.13 5.64
CA PHE A 167 20.12 1.17 6.25
C PHE A 167 19.05 1.51 7.29
N ALA A 168 17.80 1.39 6.92
CA ALA A 168 16.66 1.64 7.78
C ALA A 168 16.68 0.75 9.04
N ALA A 169 16.95 -0.54 8.88
CA ALA A 169 17.11 -1.47 9.98
C ALA A 169 18.24 -1.06 10.94
N ARG A 170 19.38 -0.62 10.40
CA ARG A 170 20.51 -0.13 11.20
C ARG A 170 20.21 1.17 11.95
N GLU A 171 19.54 2.11 11.29
CA GLU A 171 19.13 3.38 11.88
C GLU A 171 18.17 3.16 13.07
N MET A 172 17.27 2.19 12.93
CA MET A 172 16.34 1.84 14.00
C MET A 172 17.05 1.14 15.17
N ALA A 173 17.90 0.17 14.86
CA ALA A 173 18.71 -0.50 15.89
C ALA A 173 19.62 0.48 16.66
N ALA A 174 20.00 1.60 16.02
CA ALA A 174 20.77 2.67 16.64
C ALA A 174 19.93 3.71 17.40
N GLY A 175 18.57 3.58 17.40
CA GLY A 175 17.66 4.50 18.10
C GLY A 175 17.71 5.95 17.60
N ARG A 176 18.08 6.20 16.33
CA ARG A 176 18.28 7.56 15.80
C ARG A 176 16.95 8.28 15.56
N PRO A 177 16.81 9.54 16.01
CA PRO A 177 15.63 10.35 15.74
C PRO A 177 15.38 10.52 14.25
N GLY A 178 14.12 10.37 13.81
CA GLY A 178 13.73 10.58 12.40
C GLY A 178 13.80 9.33 11.51
N SER A 179 14.19 8.17 12.04
CA SER A 179 14.23 6.91 11.26
C SER A 179 12.84 6.44 10.84
N LEU A 180 11.81 6.62 11.66
CA LEU A 180 10.45 6.16 11.40
C LEU A 180 9.81 6.78 10.13
N PRO A 181 9.85 8.10 9.88
CA PRO A 181 9.34 8.68 8.63
C PRO A 181 10.06 8.15 7.38
N LEU A 182 11.37 7.93 7.48
CA LEU A 182 12.14 7.36 6.37
C LEU A 182 11.69 5.93 6.08
N LEU A 183 11.48 5.13 7.11
CA LEU A 183 10.98 3.76 6.99
C LEU A 183 9.59 3.69 6.39
N ALA A 184 8.72 4.63 6.75
CA ALA A 184 7.39 4.73 6.16
C ALA A 184 7.46 4.96 4.63
N GLN A 185 8.32 5.85 4.18
CA GLN A 185 8.52 6.10 2.76
C GLN A 185 9.13 4.90 2.03
N LEU A 186 10.08 4.20 2.65
CA LEU A 186 10.65 2.99 2.08
C LEU A 186 9.62 1.87 1.95
N ALA A 187 8.75 1.69 2.93
CA ALA A 187 7.66 0.70 2.87
C ALA A 187 6.66 1.03 1.75
N GLU A 188 6.34 2.31 1.54
CA GLU A 188 5.52 2.75 0.42
C GLU A 188 6.20 2.45 -0.93
N CYS A 189 7.49 2.75 -1.07
CA CYS A 189 8.26 2.41 -2.26
C CYS A 189 8.30 0.91 -2.54
N LEU A 190 8.44 0.08 -1.49
CA LEU A 190 8.40 -1.38 -1.61
C LEU A 190 7.07 -1.88 -2.13
N PHE A 191 5.96 -1.35 -1.59
CA PHE A 191 4.63 -1.70 -2.07
C PHE A 191 4.44 -1.34 -3.54
N MET A 192 4.84 -0.11 -3.92
CA MET A 192 4.75 0.34 -5.33
C MET A 192 5.57 -0.56 -6.25
N GLU A 193 6.77 -0.95 -5.84
CA GLU A 193 7.63 -1.85 -6.62
C GLU A 193 7.05 -3.27 -6.70
N ALA A 194 6.47 -3.79 -5.62
CA ALA A 194 5.82 -5.08 -5.62
C ALA A 194 4.62 -5.11 -6.59
N VAL A 195 3.79 -4.07 -6.59
CA VAL A 195 2.69 -3.94 -7.54
C VAL A 195 3.19 -3.82 -8.98
N ARG A 196 4.22 -3.01 -9.22
CA ARG A 196 4.82 -2.87 -10.55
C ARG A 196 5.29 -4.21 -11.09
N ARG A 197 6.08 -4.97 -10.31
CA ARG A 197 6.56 -6.30 -10.72
C ARG A 197 5.43 -7.29 -10.93
N TYR A 198 4.39 -7.24 -10.11
CA TYR A 198 3.21 -8.06 -10.32
C TYR A 198 2.56 -7.75 -11.67
N VAL A 199 2.37 -6.46 -12.01
CA VAL A 199 1.80 -6.05 -13.30
C VAL A 199 2.67 -6.52 -14.47
N ASP A 200 4.00 -6.48 -14.31
CA ASP A 200 4.94 -6.90 -15.36
C ASP A 200 4.98 -8.44 -15.54
N SER A 201 4.90 -9.21 -14.46
CA SER A 201 5.14 -10.67 -14.45
C SER A 201 3.89 -11.55 -14.44
N ALA A 202 2.77 -11.08 -13.86
CA ALA A 202 1.56 -11.88 -13.75
C ALA A 202 0.93 -12.18 -15.11
N PRO A 203 0.27 -13.35 -15.30
CA PRO A 203 -0.48 -13.66 -16.51
C PRO A 203 -1.57 -12.59 -16.77
N PRO A 204 -1.89 -12.26 -18.03
CA PRO A 204 -2.92 -11.27 -18.35
C PRO A 204 -4.29 -11.55 -17.71
N SER A 205 -4.63 -12.84 -17.55
CA SER A 205 -5.89 -13.28 -16.92
C SER A 205 -5.98 -12.93 -15.42
N GLU A 206 -4.85 -12.75 -14.75
CA GLU A 206 -4.78 -12.46 -13.32
C GLU A 206 -4.64 -10.96 -13.01
N ARG A 207 -4.22 -10.16 -14.00
CA ARG A 207 -3.97 -8.72 -13.82
C ARG A 207 -5.25 -7.89 -13.69
N GLY A 208 -6.41 -8.43 -14.12
CA GLY A 208 -7.65 -7.66 -14.18
C GLY A 208 -7.45 -6.33 -14.93
N TRP A 209 -7.99 -5.24 -14.42
CA TRP A 209 -7.84 -3.92 -15.05
C TRP A 209 -6.39 -3.39 -15.01
N LEU A 210 -5.52 -3.91 -14.13
CA LEU A 210 -4.09 -3.58 -14.15
C LEU A 210 -3.40 -3.98 -15.46
N ALA A 211 -3.97 -4.95 -16.20
CA ALA A 211 -3.53 -5.27 -17.56
C ALA A 211 -3.59 -4.07 -18.52
N GLY A 212 -4.47 -3.11 -18.24
CA GLY A 212 -4.57 -1.88 -19.02
C GLY A 212 -3.29 -1.06 -19.07
N PHE A 213 -2.47 -1.10 -18.03
CA PHE A 213 -1.18 -0.39 -18.00
C PHE A 213 -0.11 -1.03 -18.89
N SER A 214 -0.22 -2.34 -19.14
CA SER A 214 0.66 -3.08 -20.05
C SER A 214 0.10 -3.19 -21.48
N ASP A 215 -1.18 -2.84 -21.71
CA ASP A 215 -1.78 -2.84 -23.04
C ASP A 215 -1.28 -1.62 -23.83
N PRO A 216 -0.75 -1.80 -25.08
CA PRO A 216 -0.15 -0.68 -25.82
C PRO A 216 -1.10 0.47 -26.12
N VAL A 217 -2.39 0.18 -26.32
CA VAL A 217 -3.42 1.18 -26.66
C VAL A 217 -3.99 1.81 -25.38
N VAL A 218 -4.47 0.96 -24.46
CA VAL A 218 -5.09 1.41 -23.22
C VAL A 218 -4.05 2.08 -22.32
N GLY A 219 -2.83 1.54 -22.21
CA GLY A 219 -1.74 2.12 -21.45
C GLY A 219 -1.33 3.51 -21.96
N ARG A 220 -1.32 3.71 -23.31
CA ARG A 220 -1.11 5.05 -23.87
C ARG A 220 -2.26 6.00 -23.53
N ALA A 221 -3.51 5.56 -23.63
CA ALA A 221 -4.66 6.36 -23.23
C ALA A 221 -4.63 6.71 -21.75
N LEU A 222 -4.31 5.76 -20.87
CA LEU A 222 -4.14 5.99 -19.43
C LEU A 222 -3.04 7.02 -19.16
N THR A 223 -1.90 6.93 -19.87
CA THR A 223 -0.81 7.91 -19.73
C THR A 223 -1.27 9.31 -20.10
N LEU A 224 -2.03 9.47 -21.17
CA LEU A 224 -2.61 10.76 -21.58
C LEU A 224 -3.60 11.30 -20.53
N LEU A 225 -4.53 10.45 -20.09
CA LEU A 225 -5.53 10.81 -19.08
C LEU A 225 -4.91 11.22 -17.75
N HIS A 226 -3.81 10.60 -17.34
CA HIS A 226 -3.10 10.97 -16.11
C HIS A 226 -2.22 12.20 -16.26
N ALA A 227 -1.55 12.35 -17.41
CA ALA A 227 -0.67 13.49 -17.65
C ALA A 227 -1.42 14.80 -17.88
N ARG A 228 -2.65 14.73 -18.42
CA ARG A 228 -3.46 15.88 -18.82
C ARG A 228 -4.89 15.71 -18.32
N ARG A 229 -5.06 15.45 -17.05
CA ARG A 229 -6.36 15.14 -16.42
C ARG A 229 -7.35 16.29 -16.45
N GLU A 230 -6.85 17.52 -16.48
CA GLU A 230 -7.63 18.76 -16.56
C GLU A 230 -8.18 19.02 -17.98
N GLN A 231 -7.56 18.43 -19.01
CA GLN A 231 -7.98 18.59 -20.39
C GLN A 231 -9.38 18.06 -20.62
N ASP A 232 -10.17 18.79 -21.41
CA ASP A 232 -11.50 18.32 -21.84
C ASP A 232 -11.38 17.21 -22.87
N TRP A 233 -11.21 16.00 -22.38
CA TRP A 233 -11.11 14.80 -23.20
C TRP A 233 -12.48 14.34 -23.67
N SER A 234 -12.56 13.97 -24.94
CA SER A 234 -13.67 13.16 -25.49
C SER A 234 -13.19 11.75 -25.84
N VAL A 235 -14.13 10.82 -25.99
CA VAL A 235 -13.79 9.45 -26.46
C VAL A 235 -13.16 9.50 -27.84
N ASP A 236 -13.66 10.39 -28.72
CA ASP A 236 -13.14 10.59 -30.07
C ASP A 236 -11.69 11.12 -30.03
N GLY A 237 -11.42 12.12 -29.19
CA GLY A 237 -10.08 12.67 -29.02
C GLY A 237 -9.08 11.63 -28.52
N LEU A 238 -9.46 10.84 -27.51
CA LEU A 238 -8.62 9.75 -27.02
C LEU A 238 -8.40 8.66 -28.07
N ALA A 239 -9.43 8.27 -28.79
CA ALA A 239 -9.34 7.28 -29.84
C ALA A 239 -8.36 7.71 -30.95
N ALA A 240 -8.42 8.98 -31.36
CA ALA A 240 -7.50 9.56 -32.35
C ALA A 240 -6.03 9.51 -31.83
N GLU A 241 -5.79 9.85 -30.57
CA GLU A 241 -4.44 9.84 -29.96
C GLU A 241 -3.83 8.43 -29.92
N VAL A 242 -4.65 7.38 -29.83
CA VAL A 242 -4.20 5.99 -29.80
C VAL A 242 -4.33 5.26 -31.13
N GLY A 243 -4.76 5.95 -32.19
CA GLY A 243 -4.86 5.41 -33.57
C GLY A 243 -5.97 4.39 -33.77
N LEU A 244 -7.09 4.52 -33.05
CA LEU A 244 -8.28 3.67 -33.21
C LEU A 244 -9.53 4.47 -33.54
N SER A 245 -10.55 3.78 -34.08
CA SER A 245 -11.90 4.34 -34.14
C SER A 245 -12.50 4.48 -32.76
N ARG A 246 -13.46 5.41 -32.57
CA ARG A 246 -14.17 5.64 -31.31
C ARG A 246 -14.72 4.35 -30.71
N SER A 247 -15.44 3.55 -31.51
CA SER A 247 -16.04 2.29 -31.03
C SER A 247 -14.99 1.27 -30.63
N ALA A 248 -13.97 1.03 -31.45
CA ALA A 248 -12.89 0.08 -31.18
C ALA A 248 -12.12 0.45 -29.92
N PHE A 249 -11.84 1.74 -29.71
CA PHE A 249 -11.19 2.22 -28.50
C PHE A 249 -12.07 2.05 -27.26
N ALA A 250 -13.34 2.51 -27.32
CA ALA A 250 -14.25 2.43 -26.19
C ALA A 250 -14.50 0.98 -25.75
N ASP A 251 -14.69 0.06 -26.70
CA ASP A 251 -14.88 -1.37 -26.41
C ASP A 251 -13.63 -2.01 -25.81
N ARG A 252 -12.45 -1.74 -26.38
CA ARG A 252 -11.18 -2.26 -25.86
C ARG A 252 -10.91 -1.75 -24.45
N PHE A 253 -11.05 -0.43 -24.24
CA PHE A 253 -10.84 0.20 -22.94
C PHE A 253 -11.82 -0.38 -21.90
N THR A 254 -13.11 -0.43 -22.21
CA THR A 254 -14.14 -0.93 -21.29
C THR A 254 -13.93 -2.41 -20.95
N ARG A 255 -13.56 -3.23 -21.94
CA ARG A 255 -13.28 -4.64 -21.73
C ARG A 255 -12.10 -4.86 -20.77
N ILE A 256 -11.04 -4.06 -20.89
CA ILE A 256 -9.82 -4.22 -20.07
C ILE A 256 -10.00 -3.53 -18.71
N MET A 257 -10.52 -2.30 -18.70
CA MET A 257 -10.62 -1.48 -17.49
C MET A 257 -11.89 -1.74 -16.66
N GLY A 258 -12.88 -2.45 -17.23
CA GLY A 258 -14.17 -2.72 -16.58
C GLY A 258 -15.12 -1.52 -16.56
N GLU A 259 -14.73 -0.38 -17.15
CA GLU A 259 -15.55 0.84 -17.20
C GLU A 259 -15.20 1.70 -18.42
N PRO A 260 -16.14 2.55 -18.90
CA PRO A 260 -15.89 3.45 -20.02
C PRO A 260 -14.80 4.50 -19.72
N PRO A 261 -14.05 4.99 -20.76
CA PRO A 261 -12.93 5.93 -20.58
C PRO A 261 -13.28 7.20 -19.81
N MET A 262 -14.41 7.84 -20.13
CA MET A 262 -14.81 9.09 -19.49
C MET A 262 -15.27 8.90 -18.03
N ARG A 263 -15.82 7.73 -17.69
CA ARG A 263 -16.12 7.37 -16.31
C ARG A 263 -14.84 7.17 -15.50
N TYR A 264 -13.86 6.51 -16.08
CA TYR A 264 -12.52 6.36 -15.52
C TYR A 264 -11.90 7.74 -15.24
N LEU A 265 -11.87 8.65 -16.23
CA LEU A 265 -11.33 9.99 -16.06
C LEU A 265 -12.03 10.76 -14.94
N GLY A 266 -13.37 10.76 -14.91
CA GLY A 266 -14.15 11.42 -13.87
C GLY A 266 -13.78 10.94 -12.46
N ARG A 267 -13.59 9.62 -12.30
CA ARG A 267 -13.18 9.03 -11.03
C ARG A 267 -11.75 9.42 -10.65
N GLN A 268 -10.82 9.44 -11.61
CA GLN A 268 -9.44 9.89 -11.34
C GLN A 268 -9.37 11.37 -10.97
N ARG A 269 -10.17 12.23 -11.60
CA ARG A 269 -10.32 13.64 -11.23
C ARG A 269 -10.79 13.80 -9.78
N LEU A 270 -11.81 13.03 -9.38
CA LEU A 270 -12.32 13.06 -8.01
C LEU A 270 -11.30 12.55 -6.98
N ARG A 271 -10.54 11.51 -7.29
CA ARG A 271 -9.45 11.02 -6.43
C ARG A 271 -8.35 12.05 -6.24
N PHE A 272 -7.93 12.69 -7.32
CA PHE A 272 -6.96 13.77 -7.24
C PHE A 272 -7.48 14.96 -6.43
N ALA A 273 -8.75 15.34 -6.61
CA ALA A 273 -9.39 16.37 -5.81
C ALA A 273 -9.45 15.99 -4.32
N ALA A 274 -9.78 14.73 -3.99
CA ALA A 274 -9.79 14.23 -2.62
C ALA A 274 -8.41 14.34 -1.97
N GLN A 275 -7.36 14.08 -2.73
CA GLN A 275 -5.99 14.25 -2.29
C GLN A 275 -5.65 15.72 -2.02
N ARG A 276 -5.99 16.64 -2.92
CA ARG A 276 -5.75 18.07 -2.74
C ARG A 276 -6.53 18.65 -1.56
N LEU A 277 -7.77 18.24 -1.37
CA LEU A 277 -8.59 18.64 -0.23
C LEU A 277 -7.93 18.32 1.11
N ARG A 278 -7.20 17.21 1.21
CA ARG A 278 -6.47 16.79 2.42
C ARG A 278 -5.14 17.52 2.59
N SER A 279 -4.43 17.80 1.49
CA SER A 279 -3.06 18.35 1.53
C SER A 279 -2.98 19.86 1.39
N SER A 280 -4.09 20.55 1.16
CA SER A 280 -4.11 22.00 0.97
C SER A 280 -5.32 22.66 1.60
N HIS A 281 -5.18 23.98 1.87
CA HIS A 281 -6.27 24.84 2.30
C HIS A 281 -6.97 25.56 1.14
N GLU A 282 -6.71 25.15 -0.11
CA GLU A 282 -7.32 25.74 -1.28
C GLU A 282 -8.85 25.69 -1.23
N PRO A 283 -9.56 26.72 -1.74
CA PRO A 283 -11.02 26.70 -1.81
C PRO A 283 -11.55 25.48 -2.56
N VAL A 284 -12.64 24.89 -2.07
CA VAL A 284 -13.29 23.72 -2.67
C VAL A 284 -13.64 23.99 -4.14
N ALA A 285 -14.17 25.18 -4.43
CA ALA A 285 -14.49 25.63 -5.79
C ALA A 285 -13.26 25.55 -6.72
N ARG A 286 -12.11 26.08 -6.24
CA ARG A 286 -10.87 26.10 -7.04
C ARG A 286 -10.40 24.67 -7.37
N ILE A 287 -10.39 23.79 -6.38
CA ILE A 287 -10.04 22.39 -6.60
C ILE A 287 -11.01 21.73 -7.62
N GLY A 288 -12.31 22.04 -7.52
CA GLY A 288 -13.31 21.55 -8.47
C GLY A 288 -13.02 22.01 -9.90
N PHE A 289 -12.77 23.31 -10.11
CA PHE A 289 -12.45 23.86 -11.44
C PHE A 289 -11.15 23.26 -12.01
N GLU A 290 -10.08 23.21 -11.23
CA GLU A 290 -8.78 22.67 -11.67
C GLU A 290 -8.80 21.15 -11.90
N THR A 291 -9.84 20.45 -11.45
CA THR A 291 -10.08 19.05 -11.75
C THR A 291 -11.09 18.83 -12.89
N GLY A 292 -11.47 19.90 -13.60
CA GLY A 292 -12.28 19.86 -14.82
C GLY A 292 -13.79 19.83 -14.58
N TYR A 293 -14.28 20.40 -13.47
CA TYR A 293 -15.72 20.60 -13.24
C TYR A 293 -16.11 22.05 -13.52
N GLU A 294 -17.22 22.25 -14.21
CA GLU A 294 -17.72 23.58 -14.60
C GLU A 294 -18.28 24.40 -13.42
N SER A 295 -18.63 23.74 -12.30
CA SER A 295 -19.14 24.42 -11.10
C SER A 295 -18.83 23.64 -9.84
N GLU A 296 -18.72 24.38 -8.70
CA GLU A 296 -18.57 23.79 -7.37
C GLU A 296 -19.73 22.85 -7.02
N ALA A 297 -20.96 23.18 -7.44
CA ALA A 297 -22.13 22.37 -7.19
C ALA A 297 -22.06 21.02 -7.94
N ALA A 298 -21.60 21.00 -9.20
CA ALA A 298 -21.41 19.78 -9.97
C ALA A 298 -20.31 18.92 -9.37
N PHE A 299 -19.19 19.53 -8.99
CA PHE A 299 -18.10 18.89 -8.29
C PHE A 299 -18.55 18.26 -6.97
N SER A 300 -19.23 19.03 -6.11
CA SER A 300 -19.68 18.57 -4.80
C SER A 300 -20.65 17.40 -4.88
N ARG A 301 -21.57 17.40 -5.86
CA ARG A 301 -22.48 16.27 -6.09
C ARG A 301 -21.74 15.03 -6.57
N ALA A 302 -20.81 15.17 -7.52
CA ALA A 302 -19.99 14.06 -8.02
C ALA A 302 -19.10 13.49 -6.91
N PHE A 303 -18.46 14.36 -6.14
CA PHE A 303 -17.60 13.97 -5.02
C PHE A 303 -18.37 13.22 -3.93
N LYS A 304 -19.54 13.73 -3.52
CA LYS A 304 -20.40 13.06 -2.51
C LYS A 304 -20.89 11.70 -3.01
N ARG A 305 -21.19 11.57 -4.30
CA ARG A 305 -21.59 10.28 -4.88
C ARG A 305 -20.45 9.26 -4.87
N GLU A 306 -19.21 9.68 -5.11
CA GLU A 306 -18.03 8.81 -5.14
C GLU A 306 -17.55 8.43 -3.72
N PHE A 307 -17.47 9.40 -2.80
CA PHE A 307 -16.88 9.23 -1.47
C PHE A 307 -17.88 9.19 -0.31
N GLY A 308 -19.17 9.32 -0.58
CA GLY A 308 -20.22 9.29 0.43
C GLY A 308 -20.36 10.57 1.26
N VAL A 309 -19.41 11.50 1.20
CA VAL A 309 -19.40 12.75 1.98
C VAL A 309 -19.06 13.95 1.10
N ALA A 310 -19.47 15.14 1.51
CA ALA A 310 -19.17 16.38 0.80
C ALA A 310 -17.67 16.75 0.89
N PRO A 311 -17.10 17.50 -0.08
CA PRO A 311 -15.69 17.90 -0.10
C PRO A 311 -15.22 18.59 1.18
N ALA A 312 -16.02 19.51 1.74
CA ALA A 312 -15.69 20.20 2.98
C ALA A 312 -15.63 19.26 4.19
N ALA A 313 -16.57 18.31 4.30
CA ALA A 313 -16.56 17.29 5.35
C ALA A 313 -15.39 16.32 5.19
N TRP A 314 -15.00 16.00 3.95
CA TRP A 314 -13.81 15.21 3.64
C TRP A 314 -12.54 15.89 4.14
N ARG A 315 -12.40 17.21 3.90
CA ARG A 315 -11.29 18.03 4.40
C ARG A 315 -11.23 18.06 5.92
N ALA A 316 -12.37 18.30 6.59
CA ALA A 316 -12.44 18.37 8.05
C ALA A 316 -11.97 17.08 8.71
N ARG A 317 -12.34 15.91 8.20
CA ARG A 317 -11.86 14.61 8.69
C ARG A 317 -10.34 14.45 8.63
N SER A 318 -9.67 15.20 7.75
CA SER A 318 -8.20 15.18 7.61
C SER A 318 -7.50 16.22 8.48
N ALA A 319 -8.21 17.32 8.87
CA ALA A 319 -7.67 18.37 9.72
C ALA A 319 -7.65 17.99 11.21
N ASP A 320 -8.56 17.09 11.64
CA ASP A 320 -8.63 16.56 13.00
C ASP A 320 -7.60 15.43 13.26
N ASP A 321 -6.70 15.20 12.31
CA ASP A 321 -5.65 14.20 12.42
C ASP A 321 -4.43 14.82 13.13
N PRO A 322 -4.27 14.65 14.48
CA PRO A 322 -2.98 14.95 15.09
C PRO A 322 -1.98 14.01 14.47
N SER A 323 -0.95 14.55 13.83
CA SER A 323 0.14 13.76 13.27
C SER A 323 0.50 12.66 14.29
N TRP A 324 0.42 11.36 13.89
CA TRP A 324 0.80 10.18 14.70
C TRP A 324 2.10 10.40 15.50
N TRP A 325 2.95 11.31 15.05
CA TRP A 325 4.18 11.78 15.66
C TRP A 325 3.98 12.48 17.03
N THR A 326 2.92 13.25 17.23
CA THR A 326 2.65 13.92 18.51
C THR A 326 2.17 12.93 19.56
N TRP A 327 1.45 11.90 19.16
CA TRP A 327 0.98 10.85 20.05
C TRP A 327 2.12 9.90 20.48
N TRP A 328 3.02 9.54 19.56
CA TRP A 328 4.21 8.76 19.85
C TRP A 328 5.08 9.42 20.94
N LYS A 329 5.26 10.73 20.90
CA LYS A 329 5.94 11.48 21.97
C LYS A 329 5.20 11.37 23.31
N GLY A 330 3.87 11.39 23.31
CA GLY A 330 3.05 11.25 24.52
C GLY A 330 3.10 9.86 25.13
N ALA A 331 3.12 8.81 24.31
CA ALA A 331 3.19 7.42 24.76
C ALA A 331 4.57 7.05 25.36
N LEU A 332 5.65 7.67 24.86
CA LEU A 332 7.00 7.50 25.39
C LEU A 332 7.26 8.29 26.68
N SER A 333 6.49 9.37 26.93
CA SER A 333 6.64 10.21 28.16
C SER A 333 5.63 9.85 29.26
N GLY A 334 4.66 8.97 29.01
CA GLY A 334 3.57 8.60 29.94
C GLY A 334 3.83 7.41 30.84
N GLY A 335 5.03 6.89 30.92
CA GLY A 335 5.42 5.76 31.78
C GLY A 335 5.92 6.14 33.17
N GLN A 336 5.43 7.25 33.77
CA GLN A 336 5.64 7.58 35.19
C GLN A 336 4.38 8.22 35.77
N THR A 337 3.45 7.41 36.25
CA THR A 337 2.70 7.63 37.53
C THR A 337 2.13 6.30 37.96
#